data_315332d764895addc4863c0d6a82c6dc
#
_entry.id   315332d764895addc4863c0d6a82c6dc
#
_cell.length_a   1.000
_cell.length_b   1.000
_cell.length_c   1.000
_cell.angle_alpha   90.00
_cell.angle_beta   90.00
_cell.angle_gamma   90.00
#
_symmetry.space_group_name_H-M   'P 1'
#
loop_
_entity.id
_entity.type
_entity.pdbx_description
1 polymer ?
#
loop_
_entity_poly.entity_id
_entity_poly.type
_entity_poly.pdbx_seq_one_letter_code
_entity_poly.pdbx_strand_id
1 'polypeptide(L)'
;MRTKQDFINALSKMKRNIYYDGQLIDRTDELQSDCINVMGTTYDEAAKPENEVLMTATSHLTGQKINRFTHIHQNTTDLHRKQDMTRMLCQKVGGCIQRCMGIDGTNAIYNVSFEADKVKPGETNYHENFKKWLTRFQKEDMIAACAQTDTKGDRMLRPAEQPDPSAYVRIKERTKDGIIVEGCKLHISEASVSDEVLVIPTRALRKEDKDYAVAFAVPADYDGMKQVVTIHNYRQREHFKRGFTPGLTDSYLIFDNCFVPWERVFLAGEHLYGGVLALLFALFHRHSYSGCKPAIGDVILGTAALAAECNNVHKESHVREKLAELIMTIELGYAAGYTASDLGKPEVYIPGMGFVPFGPGSYIPNSIYCNVGRCLSGEAVWREAEILCDIAGGVVATFPHEKDFVNPDVGPALLKYTKRNPKMSAEDQAQFWRYLGDSMCSATGGIANVGNYHGGGSPIMEQIAITTQYDIESRKKLVKFIAGMSGGDREALAPKVKK
;
A
#
# COMPACT_ATOMS: atom_id res chain seq x y z
N MET A 1 12.73 12.80 16.03
CA MET A 1 12.30 11.64 15.20
C MET A 1 13.12 10.43 15.62
N ARG A 2 12.54 9.26 15.52
CA ARG A 2 13.13 7.95 15.84
C ARG A 2 14.19 7.59 14.82
N THR A 3 15.23 6.88 15.25
CA THR A 3 16.25 6.30 14.35
C THR A 3 15.89 4.86 13.96
N LYS A 4 16.54 4.33 12.92
CA LYS A 4 16.45 2.90 12.57
C LYS A 4 16.81 2.00 13.75
N GLN A 5 17.84 2.36 14.53
CA GLN A 5 18.25 1.56 15.69
C GLN A 5 17.19 1.59 16.82
N ASP A 6 16.56 2.76 17.06
CA ASP A 6 15.46 2.86 18.03
C ASP A 6 14.27 1.99 17.62
N PHE A 7 13.98 1.93 16.32
CA PHE A 7 12.97 1.05 15.75
C PHE A 7 13.29 -0.43 16.03
N ILE A 8 14.48 -0.90 15.69
CA ILE A 8 14.91 -2.27 15.94
C ILE A 8 14.87 -2.60 17.45
N ASN A 9 15.34 -1.67 18.29
CA ASN A 9 15.31 -1.82 19.75
C ASN A 9 13.88 -1.90 20.31
N ALA A 10 12.92 -1.25 19.68
CA ALA A 10 11.53 -1.36 20.10
C ALA A 10 10.94 -2.72 19.71
N LEU A 11 11.18 -3.18 18.48
CA LEU A 11 10.75 -4.52 18.03
C LEU A 11 11.31 -5.65 18.93
N SER A 12 12.59 -5.54 19.33
CA SER A 12 13.23 -6.56 20.18
C SER A 12 12.66 -6.68 21.60
N LYS A 13 11.92 -5.65 22.06
CA LYS A 13 11.26 -5.64 23.40
C LYS A 13 9.83 -6.17 23.37
N MET A 14 9.26 -6.36 22.19
CA MET A 14 7.89 -6.80 22.05
C MET A 14 7.76 -8.30 22.35
N LYS A 15 6.61 -8.71 22.85
CA LYS A 15 6.28 -10.12 23.11
C LYS A 15 6.25 -10.91 21.81
N ARG A 16 6.60 -12.17 21.88
CA ARG A 16 6.45 -13.12 20.77
C ARG A 16 4.99 -13.47 20.56
N ASN A 17 4.48 -13.23 19.38
CA ASN A 17 3.15 -13.66 18.93
C ASN A 17 3.11 -13.94 17.41
N ILE A 18 4.29 -14.11 16.78
CA ILE A 18 4.45 -14.31 15.34
C ILE A 18 4.82 -15.77 15.07
N TYR A 19 4.05 -16.42 14.22
CA TYR A 19 4.27 -17.77 13.76
C TYR A 19 4.71 -17.77 12.29
N TYR A 20 5.78 -18.49 12.00
CA TYR A 20 6.29 -18.75 10.66
C TYR A 20 6.72 -20.22 10.57
N ASP A 21 6.29 -20.92 9.51
CA ASP A 21 6.58 -22.35 9.29
C ASP A 21 6.32 -23.22 10.54
N GLY A 22 5.20 -22.97 11.21
CA GLY A 22 4.78 -23.68 12.44
C GLY A 22 5.54 -23.29 13.72
N GLN A 23 6.50 -22.38 13.66
CA GLN A 23 7.32 -21.97 14.79
C GLN A 23 7.02 -20.55 15.26
N LEU A 24 7.16 -20.31 16.56
CA LEU A 24 7.07 -18.98 17.15
C LEU A 24 8.42 -18.28 17.00
N ILE A 25 8.48 -17.20 16.22
CA ILE A 25 9.70 -16.45 15.93
C ILE A 25 9.74 -15.09 16.63
N ASP A 26 10.93 -14.52 16.75
CA ASP A 26 11.13 -13.15 17.21
C ASP A 26 10.84 -12.13 16.09
N ARG A 27 10.44 -10.90 16.47
CA ARG A 27 10.23 -9.81 15.49
C ARG A 27 11.52 -9.39 14.80
N THR A 28 12.66 -9.60 15.45
CA THR A 28 14.00 -9.32 14.93
C THR A 28 14.70 -10.55 14.39
N ASP A 29 13.96 -11.62 14.11
CA ASP A 29 14.49 -12.82 13.46
C ASP A 29 15.15 -12.47 12.12
N GLU A 30 16.25 -13.16 11.78
CA GLU A 30 16.99 -12.92 10.52
C GLU A 30 16.10 -13.04 9.29
N LEU A 31 15.08 -13.90 9.33
CA LEU A 31 14.08 -14.04 8.26
C LEU A 31 13.35 -12.72 7.93
N GLN A 32 13.20 -11.80 8.90
CA GLN A 32 12.56 -10.51 8.73
C GLN A 32 13.55 -9.36 8.43
N SER A 33 14.85 -9.64 8.34
CA SER A 33 15.89 -8.64 8.19
C SER A 33 15.70 -7.73 6.97
N ASP A 34 15.31 -8.29 5.82
CA ASP A 34 15.07 -7.51 4.61
C ASP A 34 13.90 -6.54 4.78
N CYS A 35 12.80 -6.96 5.42
CA CYS A 35 11.65 -6.09 5.72
C CYS A 35 12.04 -5.01 6.75
N ILE A 36 12.78 -5.38 7.81
CA ILE A 36 13.30 -4.42 8.80
C ILE A 36 14.21 -3.38 8.13
N ASN A 37 15.03 -3.78 7.14
CA ASN A 37 15.86 -2.86 6.38
C ASN A 37 15.05 -1.90 5.52
N VAL A 38 13.98 -2.37 4.88
CA VAL A 38 13.03 -1.52 4.13
C VAL A 38 12.41 -0.47 5.07
N MET A 39 11.88 -0.90 6.23
CA MET A 39 11.32 0.02 7.23
C MET A 39 12.38 0.99 7.77
N GLY A 40 13.57 0.48 8.07
CA GLY A 40 14.71 1.27 8.56
C GLY A 40 15.12 2.37 7.59
N THR A 41 15.09 2.09 6.29
CA THR A 41 15.40 3.10 5.24
C THR A 41 14.50 4.32 5.35
N THR A 42 13.23 4.16 5.76
CA THR A 42 12.32 5.30 5.94
C THR A 42 12.76 6.24 7.07
N TYR A 43 13.41 5.73 8.10
CA TYR A 43 14.00 6.54 9.17
C TYR A 43 15.34 7.17 8.76
N ASP A 44 16.18 6.39 8.06
CA ASP A 44 17.47 6.86 7.55
C ASP A 44 17.28 8.02 6.57
N GLU A 45 16.30 7.94 5.66
CA GLU A 45 15.99 9.03 4.72
C GLU A 45 15.32 10.23 5.42
N ALA A 46 14.54 10.02 6.48
CA ALA A 46 13.95 11.10 7.27
C ALA A 46 14.99 11.89 8.10
N ALA A 47 16.14 11.27 8.40
CA ALA A 47 17.22 11.92 9.13
C ALA A 47 18.10 12.82 8.25
N LYS A 48 17.99 12.72 6.91
CA LYS A 48 18.79 13.50 5.97
C LYS A 48 18.24 14.92 5.80
N PRO A 49 19.07 15.97 5.96
CA PRO A 49 18.61 17.36 5.83
C PRO A 49 17.98 17.68 4.46
N GLU A 50 18.53 17.13 3.38
CA GLU A 50 18.02 17.33 2.02
C GLU A 50 16.60 16.78 1.81
N ASN A 51 16.17 15.82 2.62
CA ASN A 51 14.85 15.21 2.57
C ASN A 51 13.87 15.82 3.58
N GLU A 52 14.27 16.80 4.38
CA GLU A 52 13.44 17.32 5.48
C GLU A 52 12.04 17.75 5.02
N VAL A 53 11.96 18.54 3.95
CA VAL A 53 10.69 19.05 3.41
C VAL A 53 9.76 17.92 2.97
N LEU A 54 10.34 16.85 2.44
CA LEU A 54 9.59 15.71 1.93
C LEU A 54 9.19 14.73 3.04
N MET A 55 10.11 14.46 3.96
CA MET A 55 9.97 13.41 4.98
C MET A 55 9.29 13.90 6.27
N THR A 56 9.15 15.23 6.45
CA THR A 56 8.55 15.79 7.67
C THR A 56 7.32 16.63 7.39
N ALA A 57 6.52 16.82 8.42
CA ALA A 57 5.36 17.71 8.44
C ALA A 57 5.21 18.37 9.84
N THR A 58 4.32 19.36 9.94
CA THR A 58 3.94 19.93 11.23
C THR A 58 2.61 19.31 11.67
N SER A 59 2.58 18.74 12.86
CA SER A 59 1.34 18.22 13.45
C SER A 59 0.33 19.33 13.66
N HIS A 60 -0.87 19.20 13.11
CA HIS A 60 -1.97 20.15 13.37
C HIS A 60 -2.53 20.04 14.79
N LEU A 61 -2.25 18.93 15.51
CA LEU A 61 -2.68 18.72 16.90
C LEU A 61 -1.75 19.38 17.90
N THR A 62 -0.44 19.37 17.63
CA THR A 62 0.58 19.78 18.63
C THR A 62 1.47 20.94 18.17
N GLY A 63 1.45 21.31 16.89
CA GLY A 63 2.37 22.28 16.30
C GLY A 63 3.82 21.79 16.18
N GLN A 64 4.11 20.54 16.56
CA GLN A 64 5.45 19.99 16.53
C GLN A 64 5.80 19.40 15.17
N LYS A 65 7.09 19.38 14.84
CA LYS A 65 7.63 18.67 13.67
C LYS A 65 7.55 17.16 13.90
N ILE A 66 6.95 16.47 12.95
CA ILE A 66 6.71 15.01 12.97
C ILE A 66 7.19 14.37 11.68
N ASN A 67 7.34 13.05 11.69
CA ASN A 67 7.54 12.26 10.48
C ASN A 67 6.26 12.31 9.61
N ARG A 68 6.41 12.51 8.30
CA ARG A 68 5.26 12.61 7.39
C ARG A 68 4.39 11.35 7.37
N PHE A 69 4.94 10.17 7.65
CA PHE A 69 4.17 8.93 7.76
C PHE A 69 3.13 8.94 8.90
N THR A 70 3.19 9.92 9.80
CA THR A 70 2.24 10.06 10.91
C THR A 70 1.32 11.30 10.75
N HIS A 71 1.40 11.99 9.60
CA HIS A 71 0.69 13.23 9.35
C HIS A 71 -0.75 13.03 8.87
N ILE A 72 -1.67 13.88 9.30
CA ILE A 72 -3.01 14.01 8.72
C ILE A 72 -2.96 15.10 7.65
N HIS A 73 -3.29 14.76 6.41
CA HIS A 73 -3.22 15.67 5.27
C HIS A 73 -4.16 16.87 5.44
N GLN A 74 -3.63 18.08 5.32
CA GLN A 74 -4.36 19.33 5.54
C GLN A 74 -4.72 20.05 4.23
N ASN A 75 -4.00 19.76 3.15
CA ASN A 75 -4.09 20.49 1.89
C ASN A 75 -3.48 19.68 0.73
N THR A 76 -3.59 20.24 -0.48
CA THR A 76 -3.01 19.69 -1.71
C THR A 76 -1.51 19.42 -1.60
N THR A 77 -0.74 20.33 -0.98
CA THR A 77 0.70 20.18 -0.84
C THR A 77 1.07 18.93 -0.03
N ASP A 78 0.30 18.59 1.00
CA ASP A 78 0.54 17.38 1.78
C ASP A 78 0.33 16.10 0.96
N LEU A 79 -0.68 16.10 0.09
CA LEU A 79 -0.93 14.98 -0.83
C LEU A 79 0.22 14.83 -1.83
N HIS A 80 0.67 15.93 -2.47
CA HIS A 80 1.82 15.90 -3.39
C HIS A 80 3.07 15.37 -2.68
N ARG A 81 3.40 15.94 -1.51
CA ARG A 81 4.57 15.49 -0.74
C ARG A 81 4.49 14.03 -0.32
N LYS A 82 3.28 13.53 0.01
CA LYS A 82 3.09 12.10 0.29
C LYS A 82 3.41 11.24 -0.95
N GLN A 83 2.91 11.62 -2.11
CA GLN A 83 3.16 10.90 -3.36
C GLN A 83 4.64 10.90 -3.74
N ASP A 84 5.29 12.07 -3.68
CA ASP A 84 6.71 12.23 -3.97
C ASP A 84 7.60 11.46 -2.99
N MET A 85 7.28 11.54 -1.68
CA MET A 85 7.94 10.76 -0.63
C MET A 85 7.86 9.26 -0.91
N THR A 86 6.67 8.79 -1.28
CA THR A 86 6.45 7.37 -1.58
C THR A 86 7.24 6.95 -2.82
N ARG A 87 7.27 7.75 -3.90
CA ARG A 87 8.08 7.48 -5.10
C ARG A 87 9.57 7.41 -4.75
N MET A 88 10.09 8.42 -4.06
CA MET A 88 11.50 8.48 -3.67
C MET A 88 11.92 7.27 -2.83
N LEU A 89 11.14 6.92 -1.80
CA LEU A 89 11.47 5.80 -0.91
C LEU A 89 11.40 4.45 -1.62
N CYS A 90 10.38 4.23 -2.45
CA CYS A 90 10.24 2.99 -3.23
C CYS A 90 11.38 2.82 -4.24
N GLN A 91 11.89 3.92 -4.84
CA GLN A 91 13.11 3.88 -5.67
C GLN A 91 14.33 3.49 -4.84
N LYS A 92 14.49 4.04 -3.61
CA LYS A 92 15.63 3.73 -2.72
C LYS A 92 15.70 2.26 -2.31
N VAL A 93 14.55 1.63 -2.08
CA VAL A 93 14.49 0.22 -1.66
C VAL A 93 14.30 -0.74 -2.85
N GLY A 94 14.07 -0.25 -4.05
CA GLY A 94 13.83 -1.07 -5.24
C GLY A 94 12.52 -1.86 -5.18
N GLY A 95 11.53 -1.42 -4.39
CA GLY A 95 10.27 -2.12 -4.17
C GLY A 95 9.27 -1.34 -3.33
N CYS A 96 8.24 -2.01 -2.81
CA CYS A 96 7.26 -1.40 -1.92
C CYS A 96 7.86 -1.16 -0.52
N ILE A 97 7.57 0.01 0.07
CA ILE A 97 7.99 0.35 1.44
C ILE A 97 7.02 -0.16 2.51
N GLN A 98 5.83 -0.58 2.15
CA GLN A 98 4.69 -0.99 3.01
C GLN A 98 4.24 0.05 4.06
N ARG A 99 5.12 0.90 4.61
CA ARG A 99 4.84 1.89 5.69
C ARG A 99 3.70 2.88 5.35
N CYS A 100 3.28 3.00 4.08
CA CYS A 100 2.14 3.83 3.69
C CYS A 100 0.80 3.34 4.28
N MET A 101 0.68 2.07 4.68
CA MET A 101 -0.54 1.55 5.31
C MET A 101 -0.94 2.32 6.56
N GLY A 102 0.05 2.68 7.40
CA GLY A 102 -0.18 3.44 8.64
C GLY A 102 -0.72 4.84 8.38
N ILE A 103 -0.10 5.62 7.47
CA ILE A 103 -0.57 6.97 7.16
C ILE A 103 -1.96 6.94 6.51
N ASP A 104 -2.22 5.96 5.62
CA ASP A 104 -3.49 5.84 4.94
C ASP A 104 -4.62 5.45 5.92
N GLY A 105 -4.33 4.53 6.86
CA GLY A 105 -5.24 4.13 7.93
C GLY A 105 -5.54 5.26 8.92
N THR A 106 -4.51 5.99 9.36
CA THR A 106 -4.69 7.11 10.30
C THR A 106 -5.53 8.22 9.69
N ASN A 107 -5.31 8.57 8.42
CA ASN A 107 -6.12 9.57 7.72
C ASN A 107 -7.59 9.12 7.57
N ALA A 108 -7.83 7.86 7.26
CA ALA A 108 -9.19 7.33 7.15
C ALA A 108 -9.93 7.33 8.49
N ILE A 109 -9.28 6.87 9.57
CA ILE A 109 -9.88 6.82 10.92
C ILE A 109 -10.11 8.22 11.46
N TYR A 110 -9.17 9.17 11.25
CA TYR A 110 -9.34 10.57 11.68
C TYR A 110 -10.64 11.16 11.15
N ASN A 111 -10.92 10.98 9.87
CA ASN A 111 -12.14 11.46 9.24
C ASN A 111 -13.39 10.77 9.80
N VAL A 112 -13.38 9.44 9.83
CA VAL A 112 -14.58 8.65 10.17
C VAL A 112 -14.92 8.75 11.65
N SER A 113 -13.94 8.73 12.54
CA SER A 113 -14.21 8.86 13.98
C SER A 113 -14.90 10.19 14.33
N PHE A 114 -14.54 11.29 13.64
CA PHE A 114 -15.20 12.59 13.80
C PHE A 114 -16.67 12.55 13.38
N GLU A 115 -17.00 11.92 12.26
CA GLU A 115 -18.37 11.81 11.77
C GLU A 115 -19.18 10.79 12.58
N ALA A 116 -18.56 9.69 13.02
CA ALA A 116 -19.22 8.65 13.79
C ALA A 116 -19.71 9.16 15.16
N ASP A 117 -18.96 10.04 15.82
CA ASP A 117 -19.39 10.66 17.09
C ASP A 117 -20.67 11.52 16.96
N LYS A 118 -20.98 12.00 15.74
CA LYS A 118 -22.20 12.75 15.48
C LYS A 118 -23.47 11.88 15.41
N VAL A 119 -23.33 10.57 15.27
CA VAL A 119 -24.48 9.62 15.25
C VAL A 119 -25.16 9.56 16.60
N LYS A 120 -24.37 9.63 17.68
CA LYS A 120 -24.86 9.61 19.07
C LYS A 120 -24.10 10.67 19.88
N PRO A 121 -24.46 11.94 19.74
CA PRO A 121 -23.73 13.03 20.38
C PRO A 121 -23.69 12.88 21.91
N GLY A 122 -22.47 12.89 22.47
CA GLY A 122 -22.24 12.76 23.91
C GLY A 122 -22.24 11.32 24.45
N GLU A 123 -22.56 10.31 23.64
CA GLU A 123 -22.49 8.91 24.05
C GLU A 123 -21.16 8.23 23.66
N THR A 124 -20.45 8.77 22.66
CA THR A 124 -19.17 8.24 22.17
C THR A 124 -18.10 9.31 22.18
N ASN A 125 -16.83 8.88 22.20
CA ASN A 125 -15.66 9.75 22.21
C ASN A 125 -14.59 9.21 21.23
N TYR A 126 -15.00 8.65 20.10
CA TYR A 126 -14.11 7.98 19.14
C TYR A 126 -13.02 8.92 18.62
N HIS A 127 -13.38 10.14 18.27
CA HIS A 127 -12.43 11.12 17.72
C HIS A 127 -11.44 11.61 18.77
N GLU A 128 -11.89 11.88 19.99
CA GLU A 128 -10.99 12.27 21.08
C GLU A 128 -10.02 11.12 21.46
N ASN A 129 -10.52 9.89 21.50
CA ASN A 129 -9.69 8.70 21.71
C ASN A 129 -8.65 8.58 20.59
N PHE A 130 -9.06 8.75 19.34
CA PHE A 130 -8.15 8.69 18.21
C PHE A 130 -7.09 9.80 18.24
N LYS A 131 -7.47 11.05 18.57
CA LYS A 131 -6.50 12.15 18.70
C LYS A 131 -5.46 11.90 19.80
N LYS A 132 -5.86 11.34 20.95
CA LYS A 132 -4.92 10.93 22.02
C LYS A 132 -3.95 9.86 21.52
N TRP A 133 -4.47 8.83 20.86
CA TRP A 133 -3.65 7.79 20.26
C TRP A 133 -2.71 8.38 19.19
N LEU A 134 -3.21 9.21 18.27
CA LEU A 134 -2.45 9.85 17.20
C LEU A 134 -1.34 10.75 17.74
N THR A 135 -1.60 11.51 18.81
CA THR A 135 -0.59 12.38 19.45
C THR A 135 0.59 11.55 19.97
N ARG A 136 0.33 10.39 20.60
CA ARG A 136 1.36 9.45 21.02
C ARG A 136 2.09 8.86 19.81
N PHE A 137 1.34 8.38 18.82
CA PHE A 137 1.86 7.79 17.58
C PHE A 137 2.83 8.74 16.86
N GLN A 138 2.46 10.03 16.76
CA GLN A 138 3.29 11.09 16.18
C GLN A 138 4.55 11.36 17.02
N LYS A 139 4.38 11.51 18.35
CA LYS A 139 5.49 11.81 19.26
C LYS A 139 6.56 10.73 19.28
N GLU A 140 6.14 9.47 19.22
CA GLU A 140 7.03 8.31 19.29
C GLU A 140 7.52 7.85 17.90
N ASP A 141 7.04 8.51 16.80
CA ASP A 141 7.37 8.20 15.41
C ASP A 141 7.21 6.69 15.11
N MET A 142 6.05 6.14 15.46
CA MET A 142 5.77 4.72 15.35
C MET A 142 5.44 4.30 13.92
N ILE A 143 5.49 2.99 13.66
CA ILE A 143 4.94 2.33 12.48
C ILE A 143 3.63 1.65 12.87
N ALA A 144 2.61 1.80 12.03
CA ALA A 144 1.35 1.09 12.17
C ALA A 144 0.97 0.34 10.91
N ALA A 145 0.68 -0.95 11.04
CA ALA A 145 -0.01 -1.70 10.00
C ALA A 145 -1.51 -1.35 9.99
N CYS A 146 -2.17 -1.43 8.84
CA CYS A 146 -3.62 -1.22 8.73
C CYS A 146 -4.33 -2.50 8.29
N ALA A 147 -5.04 -3.11 9.21
CA ALA A 147 -5.73 -4.38 9.04
C ALA A 147 -7.17 -4.17 8.53
N GLN A 148 -7.33 -4.04 7.21
CA GLN A 148 -8.63 -3.87 6.58
C GLN A 148 -9.27 -5.21 6.21
N THR A 149 -8.57 -6.03 5.44
CA THR A 149 -9.17 -7.21 4.77
C THR A 149 -9.50 -8.33 5.74
N ASP A 150 -10.76 -8.77 5.78
CA ASP A 150 -11.20 -9.96 6.52
C ASP A 150 -11.07 -11.23 5.68
N THR A 151 -11.16 -12.41 6.30
CA THR A 151 -11.12 -13.71 5.60
C THR A 151 -12.33 -13.92 4.68
N LYS A 152 -13.44 -13.26 4.98
CA LYS A 152 -14.67 -13.14 4.18
C LYS A 152 -15.55 -14.39 4.09
N GLY A 153 -15.06 -15.56 4.45
CA GLY A 153 -15.84 -16.80 4.38
C GLY A 153 -16.49 -17.05 3.02
N ASP A 154 -17.75 -17.41 2.99
CA ASP A 154 -18.54 -17.48 1.76
C ASP A 154 -18.79 -16.07 1.19
N ARG A 155 -18.25 -15.81 0.02
CA ARG A 155 -18.29 -14.47 -0.62
C ARG A 155 -19.68 -14.07 -1.12
N MET A 156 -20.62 -15.00 -1.22
CA MET A 156 -22.02 -14.72 -1.56
C MET A 156 -22.81 -14.20 -0.37
N LEU A 157 -22.35 -14.44 0.85
CA LEU A 157 -23.00 -14.07 2.10
C LEU A 157 -22.49 -12.74 2.66
N ARG A 158 -23.34 -12.09 3.45
CA ARG A 158 -22.98 -10.91 4.24
C ARG A 158 -22.25 -11.32 5.52
N PRO A 159 -21.53 -10.40 6.20
CA PRO A 159 -20.85 -10.72 7.45
C PRO A 159 -21.75 -11.37 8.50
N ALA A 160 -22.98 -10.85 8.72
CA ALA A 160 -23.92 -11.39 9.69
C ALA A 160 -24.60 -12.69 9.24
N GLU A 161 -24.47 -13.08 7.97
CA GLU A 161 -25.07 -14.29 7.38
C GLU A 161 -24.07 -15.46 7.32
N GLN A 162 -22.79 -15.23 7.66
CA GLN A 162 -21.76 -16.27 7.61
C GLN A 162 -22.05 -17.41 8.58
N PRO A 163 -21.85 -18.67 8.19
CA PRO A 163 -21.99 -19.82 9.10
C PRO A 163 -21.08 -19.70 10.32
N ASP A 164 -19.86 -19.19 10.13
CA ASP A 164 -18.95 -18.80 11.19
C ASP A 164 -18.94 -17.26 11.29
N PRO A 165 -19.51 -16.67 12.35
CA PRO A 165 -19.53 -15.23 12.51
C PRO A 165 -18.14 -14.60 12.66
N SER A 166 -17.10 -15.37 13.00
CA SER A 166 -15.71 -14.91 13.11
C SER A 166 -14.97 -14.82 11.77
N ALA A 167 -15.62 -15.17 10.64
CA ALA A 167 -15.07 -14.97 9.30
C ALA A 167 -14.80 -13.49 8.95
N TYR A 168 -15.36 -12.59 9.72
CA TYR A 168 -15.04 -11.15 9.74
C TYR A 168 -14.74 -10.74 11.19
N VAL A 169 -13.79 -9.85 11.39
CA VAL A 169 -13.53 -9.31 12.72
C VAL A 169 -14.77 -8.57 13.22
N ARG A 170 -15.23 -8.92 14.41
CA ARG A 170 -16.46 -8.39 15.00
C ARG A 170 -16.33 -8.12 16.49
N ILE A 171 -17.19 -7.29 16.99
CA ILE A 171 -17.43 -7.14 18.43
C ILE A 171 -18.27 -8.35 18.88
N LYS A 172 -17.66 -9.19 19.72
CA LYS A 172 -18.33 -10.33 20.36
C LYS A 172 -19.15 -9.89 21.57
N GLU A 173 -18.58 -8.98 22.36
CA GLU A 173 -19.17 -8.48 23.58
C GLU A 173 -18.79 -7.01 23.81
N ARG A 174 -19.71 -6.22 24.39
CA ARG A 174 -19.48 -4.88 24.88
C ARG A 174 -19.54 -4.89 26.41
N THR A 175 -18.46 -4.43 27.03
CA THR A 175 -18.37 -4.30 28.48
C THR A 175 -18.34 -2.81 28.90
N LYS A 176 -18.39 -2.52 30.20
CA LYS A 176 -18.23 -1.15 30.70
C LYS A 176 -16.85 -0.57 30.40
N ASP A 177 -15.82 -1.41 30.30
CA ASP A 177 -14.41 -1.00 30.20
C ASP A 177 -13.86 -1.10 28.76
N GLY A 178 -14.59 -1.75 27.83
CA GLY A 178 -14.13 -1.93 26.45
C GLY A 178 -15.00 -2.90 25.68
N ILE A 179 -14.43 -3.44 24.60
CA ILE A 179 -15.02 -4.45 23.73
C ILE A 179 -14.17 -5.71 23.72
N ILE A 180 -14.82 -6.85 23.53
CA ILE A 180 -14.15 -8.11 23.21
C ILE A 180 -14.34 -8.37 21.73
N VAL A 181 -13.26 -8.58 21.00
CA VAL A 181 -13.27 -8.84 19.57
C VAL A 181 -12.78 -10.23 19.25
N GLU A 182 -13.31 -10.79 18.15
CA GLU A 182 -12.87 -12.07 17.58
C GLU A 182 -12.90 -11.99 16.06
N GLY A 183 -12.13 -12.87 15.39
CA GLY A 183 -12.08 -12.99 13.94
C GLY A 183 -10.68 -12.95 13.39
N CYS A 184 -10.55 -12.87 12.06
CA CYS A 184 -9.25 -12.88 11.41
C CYS A 184 -9.16 -11.86 10.28
N LYS A 185 -8.08 -11.09 10.28
CA LYS A 185 -7.64 -10.24 9.18
C LYS A 185 -6.56 -10.95 8.37
N LEU A 186 -6.52 -10.75 7.05
CA LEU A 186 -5.54 -11.35 6.16
C LEU A 186 -4.92 -10.33 5.21
N HIS A 187 -3.79 -10.66 4.63
CA HIS A 187 -2.98 -9.77 3.76
C HIS A 187 -2.54 -8.50 4.48
N ILE A 188 -2.23 -8.58 5.78
CA ILE A 188 -1.83 -7.40 6.56
C ILE A 188 -0.33 -7.21 6.42
N SER A 189 0.03 -6.33 5.50
CA SER A 189 1.41 -5.99 5.22
C SER A 189 2.07 -5.34 6.43
N GLU A 190 3.36 -5.63 6.63
CA GLU A 190 4.25 -5.10 7.68
C GLU A 190 3.83 -5.36 9.15
N ALA A 191 2.69 -6.03 9.41
CA ALA A 191 2.21 -6.19 10.79
C ALA A 191 3.23 -6.85 11.72
N SER A 192 4.04 -7.78 11.21
CA SER A 192 5.08 -8.46 11.99
C SER A 192 6.23 -7.56 12.42
N VAL A 193 6.43 -6.42 11.72
CA VAL A 193 7.48 -5.44 12.01
C VAL A 193 6.91 -4.05 12.36
N SER A 194 5.65 -3.98 12.76
CA SER A 194 5.00 -2.74 13.20
C SER A 194 4.99 -2.60 14.72
N ASP A 195 4.84 -1.36 15.20
CA ASP A 195 4.60 -1.07 16.62
C ASP A 195 3.12 -1.24 16.97
N GLU A 196 2.22 -0.81 16.10
CA GLU A 196 0.76 -0.82 16.30
C GLU A 196 0.06 -1.45 15.09
N VAL A 197 -1.16 -1.96 15.33
CA VAL A 197 -2.08 -2.43 14.29
C VAL A 197 -3.37 -1.63 14.38
N LEU A 198 -3.72 -0.94 13.29
CA LEU A 198 -5.02 -0.31 13.10
C LEU A 198 -5.97 -1.33 12.47
N VAL A 199 -7.06 -1.66 13.13
CA VAL A 199 -8.09 -2.58 12.62
C VAL A 199 -9.27 -1.77 12.13
N ILE A 200 -9.72 -2.04 10.89
CA ILE A 200 -10.84 -1.32 10.26
C ILE A 200 -11.74 -2.30 9.47
N PRO A 201 -13.01 -1.95 9.22
CA PRO A 201 -13.91 -2.78 8.43
C PRO A 201 -13.44 -2.97 6.97
N THR A 202 -13.80 -4.11 6.37
CA THR A 202 -13.47 -4.45 4.98
C THR A 202 -14.39 -3.81 3.94
N ARG A 203 -15.66 -3.59 4.27
CA ARG A 203 -16.72 -3.31 3.28
C ARG A 203 -17.88 -2.49 3.85
N ALA A 204 -18.76 -2.04 2.97
CA ALA A 204 -20.06 -1.48 3.37
C ALA A 204 -20.90 -2.49 4.15
N LEU A 205 -21.50 -2.04 5.25
CA LEU A 205 -22.23 -2.84 6.21
C LEU A 205 -23.71 -2.43 6.24
N ARG A 206 -24.59 -3.37 6.54
CA ARG A 206 -26.02 -3.14 6.82
C ARG A 206 -26.25 -3.07 8.32
N LYS A 207 -27.48 -2.74 8.73
CA LYS A 207 -27.86 -2.67 10.13
C LYS A 207 -27.64 -3.99 10.88
N GLU A 208 -27.87 -5.11 10.20
CA GLU A 208 -27.67 -6.47 10.71
C GLU A 208 -26.17 -6.77 10.96
N ASP A 209 -25.29 -6.10 10.19
CA ASP A 209 -23.85 -6.25 10.29
C ASP A 209 -23.20 -5.29 11.31
N LYS A 210 -23.97 -4.65 12.22
CA LYS A 210 -23.48 -3.58 13.10
C LYS A 210 -22.26 -3.95 13.95
N ASP A 211 -22.16 -5.23 14.38
CA ASP A 211 -21.07 -5.70 15.22
C ASP A 211 -19.74 -5.86 14.45
N TYR A 212 -19.79 -5.84 13.13
CA TYR A 212 -18.64 -5.80 12.23
C TYR A 212 -18.16 -4.36 11.91
N ALA A 213 -18.94 -3.36 12.30
CA ALA A 213 -18.57 -1.95 12.20
C ALA A 213 -17.66 -1.60 13.39
N VAL A 214 -16.42 -2.07 13.35
CA VAL A 214 -15.47 -1.87 14.44
C VAL A 214 -14.14 -1.35 13.92
N ALA A 215 -13.61 -0.30 14.57
CA ALA A 215 -12.25 0.20 14.34
C ALA A 215 -11.55 0.48 15.66
N PHE A 216 -10.30 0.04 15.76
CA PHE A 216 -9.50 0.17 16.98
C PHE A 216 -8.00 0.10 16.65
N ALA A 217 -7.15 0.45 17.63
CA ALA A 217 -5.70 0.28 17.55
C ALA A 217 -5.18 -0.53 18.73
N VAL A 218 -4.31 -1.48 18.46
CA VAL A 218 -3.62 -2.27 19.48
C VAL A 218 -2.13 -2.39 19.16
N PRO A 219 -1.23 -2.52 20.16
CA PRO A 219 0.15 -2.90 19.93
C PRO A 219 0.24 -4.19 19.09
N ALA A 220 1.25 -4.28 18.24
CA ALA A 220 1.37 -5.45 17.36
C ALA A 220 1.67 -6.76 18.11
N ASP A 221 2.04 -6.67 19.39
CA ASP A 221 2.24 -7.79 20.31
C ASP A 221 1.10 -7.96 21.34
N TYR A 222 -0.09 -7.44 21.03
CA TYR A 222 -1.19 -7.38 21.97
C TYR A 222 -1.70 -8.75 22.39
N ASP A 223 -2.06 -8.86 23.68
CA ASP A 223 -2.61 -10.11 24.24
C ASP A 223 -3.95 -10.44 23.56
N GLY A 224 -4.14 -11.72 23.19
CA GLY A 224 -5.31 -12.19 22.43
C GLY A 224 -5.17 -12.04 20.91
N MET A 225 -4.06 -11.48 20.40
CA MET A 225 -3.76 -11.44 18.98
C MET A 225 -2.57 -12.34 18.64
N LYS A 226 -2.73 -13.21 17.64
CA LYS A 226 -1.65 -14.03 17.04
C LYS A 226 -1.45 -13.58 15.59
N GLN A 227 -0.20 -13.61 15.15
CA GLN A 227 0.17 -13.34 13.76
C GLN A 227 0.71 -14.59 13.10
N VAL A 228 0.21 -14.94 11.92
CA VAL A 228 0.82 -15.97 11.07
C VAL A 228 1.38 -15.25 9.86
N VAL A 229 2.69 -15.17 9.77
CA VAL A 229 3.37 -14.33 8.77
C VAL A 229 3.80 -15.14 7.56
N THR A 230 3.65 -14.54 6.37
CA THR A 230 4.31 -14.96 5.15
C THR A 230 5.44 -13.97 4.86
N ILE A 231 6.66 -14.47 4.72
CA ILE A 231 7.86 -13.66 4.49
C ILE A 231 8.29 -13.85 3.03
N HIS A 232 8.43 -12.73 2.31
CA HIS A 232 8.72 -12.71 0.87
C HIS A 232 10.14 -12.21 0.63
N ASN A 233 11.11 -13.08 0.85
CA ASN A 233 12.52 -12.76 0.64
C ASN A 233 13.01 -13.29 -0.70
N TYR A 234 13.84 -12.49 -1.38
CA TYR A 234 14.62 -12.99 -2.50
C TYR A 234 15.71 -13.92 -2.01
N ARG A 235 16.07 -14.88 -2.89
CA ARG A 235 17.12 -15.82 -2.58
C ARG A 235 18.43 -15.08 -2.30
N GLN A 236 18.99 -15.30 -1.12
CA GLN A 236 20.31 -14.80 -0.75
C GLN A 236 21.38 -15.52 -1.58
N ARG A 237 22.35 -14.73 -2.07
CA ARG A 237 23.46 -15.19 -2.91
C ARG A 237 24.78 -14.95 -2.21
N GLU A 238 25.70 -15.91 -2.37
CA GLU A 238 27.04 -15.82 -1.81
C GLU A 238 27.97 -14.97 -2.69
N HIS A 239 27.92 -15.16 -4.02
CA HIS A 239 28.77 -14.51 -5.00
C HIS A 239 28.08 -13.39 -5.76
N PHE A 240 26.82 -13.58 -6.15
CA PHE A 240 26.03 -12.57 -6.89
C PHE A 240 25.07 -11.83 -5.94
N LYS A 241 25.67 -11.14 -4.95
CA LYS A 241 24.92 -10.41 -3.92
C LYS A 241 24.19 -9.20 -4.49
N ARG A 242 22.98 -8.96 -4.01
CA ARG A 242 22.26 -7.70 -4.29
C ARG A 242 22.88 -6.56 -3.47
N GLY A 243 22.89 -5.35 -4.03
CA GLY A 243 23.27 -4.14 -3.27
C GLY A 243 22.22 -3.76 -2.21
N PHE A 244 20.94 -4.05 -2.51
CA PHE A 244 19.81 -3.94 -1.58
C PHE A 244 18.79 -5.01 -1.91
N THR A 245 18.20 -5.63 -0.87
CA THR A 245 17.15 -6.63 -1.03
C THR A 245 15.83 -6.06 -0.49
N PRO A 246 14.83 -5.82 -1.34
CA PRO A 246 13.50 -5.45 -0.86
C PRO A 246 12.87 -6.65 -0.17
N GLY A 247 12.41 -6.47 1.06
CA GLY A 247 11.71 -7.48 1.85
C GLY A 247 10.28 -7.07 2.11
N LEU A 248 9.36 -8.03 2.00
CA LEU A 248 7.93 -7.83 2.25
C LEU A 248 7.44 -8.90 3.21
N THR A 249 6.54 -8.51 4.11
CA THR A 249 5.84 -9.44 4.98
C THR A 249 4.34 -9.18 4.96
N ASP A 250 3.55 -10.23 4.94
CA ASP A 250 2.10 -10.16 5.04
C ASP A 250 1.61 -11.14 6.10
N SER A 251 0.69 -10.71 6.96
CA SER A 251 0.23 -11.50 8.09
C SER A 251 -1.25 -11.82 8.02
N TYR A 252 -1.61 -12.99 8.55
CA TYR A 252 -2.93 -13.25 9.12
C TYR A 252 -2.90 -12.80 10.56
N LEU A 253 -3.87 -11.98 10.97
CA LEU A 253 -4.03 -11.51 12.34
C LEU A 253 -5.26 -12.17 12.95
N ILE A 254 -5.05 -13.11 13.87
CA ILE A 254 -6.09 -13.88 14.53
C ILE A 254 -6.38 -13.22 15.88
N PHE A 255 -7.60 -12.73 16.05
CA PHE A 255 -8.14 -12.19 17.30
C PHE A 255 -8.98 -13.26 17.98
N ASP A 256 -8.56 -13.69 19.17
CA ASP A 256 -9.23 -14.71 19.95
C ASP A 256 -9.63 -14.14 21.31
N ASN A 257 -10.91 -13.75 21.43
CA ASN A 257 -11.44 -13.09 22.61
C ASN A 257 -10.56 -11.92 23.09
N CYS A 258 -10.11 -11.11 22.15
CA CYS A 258 -9.18 -10.03 22.40
C CYS A 258 -9.93 -8.83 23.04
N PHE A 259 -9.60 -8.48 24.28
CA PHE A 259 -10.18 -7.32 24.95
C PHE A 259 -9.52 -6.03 24.44
N VAL A 260 -10.32 -5.04 24.03
CA VAL A 260 -9.87 -3.72 23.60
C VAL A 260 -10.55 -2.65 24.46
N PRO A 261 -9.80 -1.86 25.25
CA PRO A 261 -10.37 -0.82 26.10
C PRO A 261 -10.94 0.32 25.26
N TRP A 262 -12.01 0.97 25.74
CA TRP A 262 -12.73 2.02 25.01
C TRP A 262 -11.82 3.13 24.49
N GLU A 263 -10.76 3.47 25.21
CA GLU A 263 -9.79 4.51 24.81
C GLU A 263 -9.01 4.18 23.52
N ARG A 264 -9.05 2.91 23.08
CA ARG A 264 -8.44 2.44 21.84
C ARG A 264 -9.45 2.13 20.74
N VAL A 265 -10.75 2.41 20.98
CA VAL A 265 -11.84 2.16 20.03
C VAL A 265 -12.23 3.46 19.32
N PHE A 266 -12.36 3.39 18.00
CA PHE A 266 -12.60 4.54 17.12
C PHE A 266 -13.88 4.42 16.28
N LEU A 267 -14.52 3.25 16.32
CA LEU A 267 -15.84 2.94 15.74
C LEU A 267 -16.36 1.67 16.41
N ALA A 268 -17.62 1.65 16.84
CA ALA A 268 -18.20 0.43 17.47
C ALA A 268 -19.73 0.30 17.26
N GLY A 269 -20.14 0.02 16.03
CA GLY A 269 -21.54 -0.31 15.71
C GLY A 269 -22.22 0.67 14.75
N GLU A 270 -21.62 1.79 14.42
CA GLU A 270 -22.13 2.78 13.44
C GLU A 270 -21.93 2.23 12.02
N HIS A 271 -22.81 1.27 11.63
CA HIS A 271 -22.65 0.43 10.43
C HIS A 271 -22.50 1.20 9.12
N LEU A 272 -23.13 2.36 8.97
CA LEU A 272 -22.99 3.20 7.78
C LEU A 272 -21.54 3.67 7.58
N TYR A 273 -20.84 3.95 8.69
CA TYR A 273 -19.45 4.43 8.64
C TYR A 273 -18.41 3.30 8.42
N GLY A 274 -18.79 2.02 8.57
CA GLY A 274 -17.92 0.91 8.22
C GLY A 274 -17.52 0.93 6.74
N GLY A 275 -18.47 1.16 5.85
CA GLY A 275 -18.21 1.30 4.41
C GLY A 275 -17.45 2.57 4.05
N VAL A 276 -17.72 3.67 4.74
CA VAL A 276 -17.02 4.95 4.55
C VAL A 276 -15.55 4.81 4.93
N LEU A 277 -15.26 4.14 6.05
CA LEU A 277 -13.90 3.92 6.51
C LEU A 277 -13.10 3.04 5.51
N ALA A 278 -13.72 1.97 5.03
CA ALA A 278 -13.13 1.12 4.00
C ALA A 278 -12.85 1.90 2.69
N LEU A 279 -13.77 2.78 2.27
CA LEU A 279 -13.61 3.62 1.09
C LEU A 279 -12.47 4.62 1.25
N LEU A 280 -12.42 5.36 2.36
CA LEU A 280 -11.40 6.37 2.60
C LEU A 280 -10.00 5.75 2.70
N PHE A 281 -9.84 4.64 3.42
CA PHE A 281 -8.58 3.92 3.45
C PHE A 281 -8.14 3.53 2.03
N ALA A 282 -9.05 2.96 1.23
CA ALA A 282 -8.74 2.59 -0.14
C ALA A 282 -8.33 3.80 -1.00
N LEU A 283 -8.97 4.97 -0.83
CA LEU A 283 -8.60 6.19 -1.57
C LEU A 283 -7.21 6.70 -1.18
N PHE A 284 -6.92 6.81 0.10
CA PHE A 284 -5.60 7.24 0.57
C PHE A 284 -4.52 6.26 0.14
N HIS A 285 -4.80 4.95 0.18
CA HIS A 285 -3.85 3.92 -0.23
C HIS A 285 -3.62 3.90 -1.75
N ARG A 286 -4.67 4.06 -2.57
CA ARG A 286 -4.54 4.20 -4.03
C ARG A 286 -3.79 5.47 -4.42
N HIS A 287 -3.90 6.52 -3.62
CA HIS A 287 -3.07 7.71 -3.77
C HIS A 287 -1.59 7.43 -3.44
N SER A 288 -1.28 6.70 -2.36
CA SER A 288 0.07 6.23 -2.06
C SER A 288 0.62 5.34 -3.19
N TYR A 289 -0.24 4.49 -3.76
CA TYR A 289 0.11 3.61 -4.88
C TYR A 289 0.53 4.41 -6.13
N SER A 290 -0.04 5.59 -6.37
CA SER A 290 0.36 6.47 -7.49
C SER A 290 1.78 7.06 -7.34
N GLY A 291 2.41 6.92 -6.18
CA GLY A 291 3.85 7.14 -5.98
C GLY A 291 4.65 5.83 -6.03
N CYS A 292 4.19 4.81 -5.30
CA CYS A 292 4.84 3.51 -5.16
C CYS A 292 4.98 2.77 -6.50
N LYS A 293 3.89 2.59 -7.26
CA LYS A 293 3.93 1.80 -8.50
C LYS A 293 4.76 2.46 -9.61
N PRO A 294 4.71 3.80 -9.84
CA PRO A 294 5.67 4.46 -10.71
C PRO A 294 7.12 4.23 -10.32
N ALA A 295 7.45 4.25 -9.03
CA ALA A 295 8.82 3.96 -8.57
C ALA A 295 9.24 2.51 -8.86
N ILE A 296 8.35 1.55 -8.68
CA ILE A 296 8.59 0.15 -9.08
C ILE A 296 8.75 0.07 -10.61
N GLY A 297 7.94 0.84 -11.35
CA GLY A 297 8.07 1.00 -12.79
C GLY A 297 9.44 1.56 -13.21
N ASP A 298 9.98 2.55 -12.49
CA ASP A 298 11.33 3.09 -12.72
C ASP A 298 12.40 1.98 -12.61
N VAL A 299 12.27 1.08 -11.63
CA VAL A 299 13.17 -0.07 -11.47
C VAL A 299 13.00 -1.06 -12.63
N ILE A 300 11.77 -1.33 -13.06
CA ILE A 300 11.46 -2.21 -14.20
C ILE A 300 12.02 -1.62 -15.49
N LEU A 301 11.82 -0.32 -15.74
CA LEU A 301 12.35 0.40 -16.89
C LEU A 301 13.89 0.35 -16.92
N GLY A 302 14.54 0.66 -15.79
CA GLY A 302 16.00 0.55 -15.66
C GLY A 302 16.49 -0.87 -15.92
N THR A 303 15.79 -1.87 -15.41
CA THR A 303 16.10 -3.29 -15.63
C THR A 303 15.95 -3.68 -17.12
N ALA A 304 14.88 -3.23 -17.79
CA ALA A 304 14.66 -3.47 -19.22
C ALA A 304 15.72 -2.80 -20.08
N ALA A 305 16.08 -1.55 -19.76
CA ALA A 305 17.12 -0.80 -20.47
C ALA A 305 18.50 -1.47 -20.31
N LEU A 306 18.84 -1.92 -19.09
CA LEU A 306 20.09 -2.63 -18.82
C LEU A 306 20.12 -4.01 -19.48
N ALA A 307 19.01 -4.74 -19.54
CA ALA A 307 18.88 -6.00 -20.29
C ALA A 307 19.14 -5.78 -21.79
N ALA A 308 18.58 -4.71 -22.35
CA ALA A 308 18.81 -4.33 -23.75
C ALA A 308 20.28 -3.95 -24.00
N GLU A 309 20.93 -3.30 -23.06
CA GLU A 309 22.36 -2.98 -23.14
C GLU A 309 23.23 -4.23 -23.03
N CYS A 310 22.96 -5.12 -22.07
CA CYS A 310 23.63 -6.41 -21.94
C CYS A 310 23.53 -7.24 -23.22
N ASN A 311 22.36 -7.24 -23.88
CA ASN A 311 22.15 -7.91 -25.17
C ASN A 311 22.71 -7.13 -26.37
N ASN A 312 23.20 -5.90 -26.17
CA ASN A 312 23.66 -4.98 -27.23
C ASN A 312 22.58 -4.65 -28.29
N VAL A 313 21.29 -4.62 -27.87
CA VAL A 313 20.12 -4.32 -28.72
C VAL A 313 19.41 -3.01 -28.34
N HIS A 314 20.01 -2.20 -27.49
CA HIS A 314 19.41 -0.96 -26.95
C HIS A 314 19.10 0.12 -28.02
N LYS A 315 19.64 -0.01 -29.23
CA LYS A 315 19.38 0.90 -30.35
C LYS A 315 18.26 0.44 -31.29
N GLU A 316 17.82 -0.80 -31.15
CA GLU A 316 16.79 -1.40 -32.00
C GLU A 316 15.42 -0.73 -31.80
N SER A 317 14.68 -0.47 -32.89
CA SER A 317 13.41 0.25 -32.85
C SER A 317 12.37 -0.42 -31.95
N HIS A 318 12.21 -1.73 -32.10
CA HIS A 318 11.25 -2.51 -31.31
C HIS A 318 11.57 -2.56 -29.80
N VAL A 319 12.84 -2.43 -29.41
CA VAL A 319 13.25 -2.30 -28.01
C VAL A 319 12.88 -0.90 -27.48
N ARG A 320 13.18 0.13 -28.27
CA ARG A 320 12.84 1.52 -27.92
C ARG A 320 11.34 1.75 -27.78
N GLU A 321 10.51 1.10 -28.62
CA GLU A 321 9.05 1.13 -28.53
C GLU A 321 8.57 0.53 -27.19
N LYS A 322 9.13 -0.60 -26.75
CA LYS A 322 8.82 -1.22 -25.46
C LYS A 322 9.23 -0.35 -24.26
N LEU A 323 10.41 0.26 -24.33
CA LEU A 323 10.82 1.21 -23.29
C LEU A 323 9.89 2.44 -23.24
N ALA A 324 9.44 2.94 -24.39
CA ALA A 324 8.45 4.03 -24.43
C ALA A 324 7.10 3.62 -23.82
N GLU A 325 6.64 2.38 -24.04
CA GLU A 325 5.43 1.84 -23.42
C GLU A 325 5.54 1.82 -21.87
N LEU A 326 6.69 1.38 -21.33
CA LEU A 326 6.96 1.43 -19.90
C LEU A 326 6.94 2.87 -19.36
N ILE A 327 7.59 3.81 -20.03
CA ILE A 327 7.62 5.23 -19.65
C ILE A 327 6.21 5.80 -19.62
N MET A 328 5.38 5.54 -20.64
CA MET A 328 3.99 6.03 -20.69
C MET A 328 3.18 5.49 -19.49
N THR A 329 3.32 4.21 -19.15
CA THR A 329 2.63 3.62 -18.01
C THR A 329 3.04 4.27 -16.68
N ILE A 330 4.35 4.46 -16.49
CA ILE A 330 4.92 5.07 -15.28
C ILE A 330 4.39 6.50 -15.10
N GLU A 331 4.53 7.32 -16.14
CA GLU A 331 4.24 8.75 -16.05
C GLU A 331 2.72 9.03 -16.02
N LEU A 332 1.88 8.25 -16.72
CA LEU A 332 0.42 8.37 -16.62
C LEU A 332 -0.08 8.00 -15.21
N GLY A 333 0.46 6.95 -14.60
CA GLY A 333 0.12 6.56 -13.23
C GLY A 333 0.48 7.65 -12.22
N TYR A 334 1.66 8.26 -12.38
CA TYR A 334 2.14 9.35 -11.53
C TYR A 334 1.32 10.64 -11.72
N ALA A 335 1.05 11.03 -12.97
CA ALA A 335 0.24 12.20 -13.32
C ALA A 335 -1.20 12.08 -12.79
N ALA A 336 -1.78 10.88 -12.80
CA ALA A 336 -3.10 10.65 -12.22
C ALA A 336 -3.12 10.95 -10.71
N GLY A 337 -2.07 10.58 -9.97
CA GLY A 337 -1.93 10.90 -8.55
C GLY A 337 -1.78 12.41 -8.29
N TYR A 338 -1.02 13.12 -9.12
CA TYR A 338 -0.93 14.58 -9.06
C TYR A 338 -2.28 15.25 -9.29
N THR A 339 -3.00 14.83 -10.32
CA THR A 339 -4.36 15.33 -10.60
C THR A 339 -5.32 15.00 -9.44
N ALA A 340 -5.19 13.81 -8.83
CA ALA A 340 -5.97 13.45 -7.65
C ALA A 340 -5.69 14.39 -6.47
N SER A 341 -4.45 14.82 -6.30
CA SER A 341 -4.04 15.78 -5.28
C SER A 341 -4.59 17.19 -5.54
N ASP A 342 -4.46 17.70 -6.78
CA ASP A 342 -4.92 19.04 -7.17
C ASP A 342 -6.45 19.19 -7.07
N LEU A 343 -7.18 18.12 -7.35
CA LEU A 343 -8.64 18.06 -7.26
C LEU A 343 -9.12 17.51 -5.90
N GLY A 344 -8.21 17.34 -4.94
CA GLY A 344 -8.53 16.93 -3.59
C GLY A 344 -9.43 17.93 -2.86
N LYS A 345 -10.21 17.46 -1.90
CA LYS A 345 -11.14 18.27 -1.10
C LYS A 345 -11.33 17.69 0.28
N PRO A 346 -11.80 18.48 1.27
CA PRO A 346 -12.19 17.96 2.58
C PRO A 346 -13.58 17.28 2.54
N GLU A 347 -13.95 16.66 1.42
CA GLU A 347 -15.22 15.97 1.22
C GLU A 347 -15.04 14.81 0.24
N VAL A 348 -15.91 13.79 0.33
CA VAL A 348 -15.94 12.69 -0.64
C VAL A 348 -17.39 12.30 -0.96
N TYR A 349 -17.63 11.87 -2.20
CA TYR A 349 -18.91 11.30 -2.59
C TYR A 349 -19.04 9.86 -2.05
N ILE A 350 -20.10 9.61 -1.29
CA ILE A 350 -20.42 8.30 -0.74
C ILE A 350 -21.76 7.84 -1.34
N PRO A 351 -21.80 6.69 -2.03
CA PRO A 351 -23.04 6.15 -2.57
C PRO A 351 -24.11 6.04 -1.50
N GLY A 352 -25.30 6.60 -1.76
CA GLY A 352 -26.42 6.63 -0.82
C GLY A 352 -26.40 7.77 0.22
N MET A 353 -25.27 8.47 0.38
CA MET A 353 -25.13 9.62 1.31
C MET A 353 -24.86 10.95 0.60
N GLY A 354 -24.42 10.91 -0.67
CA GLY A 354 -24.00 12.10 -1.40
C GLY A 354 -22.58 12.56 -1.02
N PHE A 355 -22.30 13.87 -1.19
CA PHE A 355 -21.03 14.46 -0.74
C PHE A 355 -21.07 14.65 0.77
N VAL A 356 -20.16 13.97 1.47
CA VAL A 356 -19.99 14.06 2.91
C VAL A 356 -18.75 14.89 3.19
N PRO A 357 -18.88 16.08 3.83
CA PRO A 357 -17.74 16.85 4.32
C PRO A 357 -17.14 16.15 5.54
N PHE A 358 -15.83 16.18 5.64
CA PHE A 358 -15.12 15.62 6.79
C PHE A 358 -14.48 16.72 7.63
N GLY A 359 -14.24 16.40 8.89
CA GLY A 359 -13.86 17.33 9.94
C GLY A 359 -12.61 18.16 9.66
N PRO A 360 -12.35 19.16 10.51
CA PRO A 360 -11.27 20.09 10.33
C PRO A 360 -9.91 19.38 10.26
N GLY A 361 -9.06 19.82 9.35
CA GLY A 361 -7.73 19.28 9.21
C GLY A 361 -7.69 17.94 8.48
N SER A 362 -8.55 17.73 7.48
CA SER A 362 -8.41 16.60 6.59
C SER A 362 -8.57 17.03 5.13
N TYR A 363 -7.81 16.38 4.26
CA TYR A 363 -7.84 16.64 2.83
C TYR A 363 -7.77 15.31 2.08
N ILE A 364 -8.79 15.04 1.25
CA ILE A 364 -9.01 13.73 0.63
C ILE A 364 -8.68 13.84 -0.86
N PRO A 365 -7.84 12.97 -1.42
CA PRO A 365 -7.52 12.99 -2.84
C PRO A 365 -8.75 12.66 -3.68
N ASN A 366 -8.79 13.17 -4.93
CA ASN A 366 -9.91 12.92 -5.83
C ASN A 366 -10.04 11.44 -6.17
N SER A 367 -11.22 10.89 -5.89
CA SER A 367 -11.50 9.47 -6.00
C SER A 367 -11.38 8.93 -7.44
N ILE A 368 -11.82 9.67 -8.45
CA ILE A 368 -11.77 9.21 -9.84
C ILE A 368 -10.33 9.00 -10.27
N TYR A 369 -9.47 10.00 -10.08
CA TYR A 369 -8.08 9.92 -10.54
C TYR A 369 -7.22 8.95 -9.73
N CYS A 370 -7.48 8.80 -8.42
CA CYS A 370 -6.85 7.72 -7.64
C CYS A 370 -7.16 6.34 -8.22
N ASN A 371 -8.43 6.09 -8.56
CA ASN A 371 -8.86 4.81 -9.12
C ASN A 371 -8.36 4.60 -10.55
N VAL A 372 -8.37 5.64 -11.40
CA VAL A 372 -7.83 5.58 -12.77
C VAL A 372 -6.35 5.25 -12.76
N GLY A 373 -5.55 6.00 -11.99
CA GLY A 373 -4.11 5.74 -11.90
C GLY A 373 -3.79 4.35 -11.35
N ARG A 374 -4.53 3.92 -10.31
CA ARG A 374 -4.36 2.58 -9.73
C ARG A 374 -4.74 1.46 -10.70
N CYS A 375 -5.87 1.59 -11.40
CA CYS A 375 -6.36 0.59 -12.34
C CYS A 375 -5.36 0.40 -13.50
N LEU A 376 -5.00 1.50 -14.18
CA LEU A 376 -4.05 1.45 -15.30
C LEU A 376 -2.70 0.86 -14.89
N SER A 377 -2.12 1.34 -13.80
CA SER A 377 -0.82 0.86 -13.32
C SER A 377 -0.86 -0.58 -12.80
N GLY A 378 -2.00 -1.01 -12.22
CA GLY A 378 -2.18 -2.38 -11.75
C GLY A 378 -2.33 -3.37 -12.90
N GLU A 379 -3.12 -3.04 -13.92
CA GLU A 379 -3.31 -3.89 -15.10
C GLU A 379 -2.04 -4.02 -15.94
N ALA A 380 -1.16 -3.03 -15.91
CA ALA A 380 0.11 -3.03 -16.64
C ALA A 380 1.14 -4.03 -16.11
N VAL A 381 1.01 -4.54 -14.88
CA VAL A 381 1.99 -5.43 -14.22
C VAL A 381 2.41 -6.62 -15.09
N TRP A 382 1.46 -7.27 -15.72
CA TRP A 382 1.73 -8.43 -16.56
C TRP A 382 2.40 -8.05 -17.88
N ARG A 383 2.05 -6.90 -18.44
CA ARG A 383 2.70 -6.37 -19.65
C ARG A 383 4.14 -5.93 -19.37
N GLU A 384 4.42 -5.36 -18.22
CA GLU A 384 5.77 -5.03 -17.76
C GLU A 384 6.65 -6.29 -17.66
N ALA A 385 6.12 -7.37 -17.08
CA ALA A 385 6.81 -8.65 -17.00
C ALA A 385 7.06 -9.26 -18.38
N GLU A 386 6.09 -9.20 -19.30
CA GLU A 386 6.22 -9.64 -20.67
C GLU A 386 7.34 -8.88 -21.41
N ILE A 387 7.37 -7.54 -21.28
CA ILE A 387 8.41 -6.71 -21.89
C ILE A 387 9.81 -7.09 -21.37
N LEU A 388 9.94 -7.30 -20.06
CA LEU A 388 11.22 -7.75 -19.47
C LEU A 388 11.65 -9.11 -20.03
N CYS A 389 10.74 -10.08 -20.11
CA CYS A 389 11.03 -11.40 -20.68
C CYS A 389 11.47 -11.33 -22.14
N ASP A 390 10.79 -10.50 -22.95
CA ASP A 390 11.08 -10.38 -24.36
C ASP A 390 12.45 -9.71 -24.61
N ILE A 391 12.77 -8.62 -23.91
CA ILE A 391 14.07 -7.95 -24.04
C ILE A 391 15.22 -8.82 -23.51
N ALA A 392 15.02 -9.52 -22.39
CA ALA A 392 16.03 -10.36 -21.78
C ALA A 392 16.26 -11.69 -22.54
N GLY A 393 15.19 -12.24 -23.11
CA GLY A 393 15.18 -13.56 -23.72
C GLY A 393 15.27 -14.69 -22.70
N GLY A 394 15.44 -15.91 -23.18
CA GLY A 394 15.41 -17.15 -22.38
C GLY A 394 16.50 -17.27 -21.30
N VAL A 395 17.53 -16.42 -21.32
CA VAL A 395 18.66 -16.49 -20.38
C VAL A 395 18.23 -16.37 -18.93
N VAL A 396 17.20 -15.60 -18.63
CA VAL A 396 16.72 -15.40 -17.26
C VAL A 396 16.17 -16.68 -16.62
N ALA A 397 15.64 -17.57 -17.41
CA ALA A 397 15.10 -18.86 -16.97
C ALA A 397 16.15 -19.98 -16.89
N THR A 398 17.25 -19.85 -17.64
CA THR A 398 18.25 -20.92 -17.82
C THR A 398 19.65 -20.54 -17.35
N PHE A 399 19.77 -19.40 -16.64
CA PHE A 399 21.08 -18.89 -16.22
C PHE A 399 21.71 -19.83 -15.17
N PRO A 400 23.02 -20.20 -15.35
CA PRO A 400 23.71 -21.12 -14.45
C PRO A 400 23.75 -20.64 -12.99
N HIS A 401 23.97 -21.57 -12.04
CA HIS A 401 24.09 -21.24 -10.65
C HIS A 401 25.35 -20.41 -10.39
N GLU A 402 25.31 -19.50 -9.42
CA GLU A 402 26.44 -18.62 -9.11
C GLU A 402 27.75 -19.35 -8.80
N LYS A 403 27.68 -20.53 -8.14
CA LYS A 403 28.85 -21.34 -7.82
C LYS A 403 29.54 -21.93 -9.06
N ASP A 404 28.82 -22.06 -10.17
CA ASP A 404 29.44 -22.52 -11.42
C ASP A 404 30.38 -21.48 -12.01
N PHE A 405 30.09 -20.18 -11.79
CA PHE A 405 30.94 -19.06 -12.26
C PHE A 405 32.27 -18.93 -11.51
N VAL A 406 32.36 -19.44 -10.28
CA VAL A 406 33.59 -19.46 -9.47
C VAL A 406 34.29 -20.82 -9.51
N ASN A 407 33.71 -21.81 -10.17
CA ASN A 407 34.32 -23.11 -10.36
C ASN A 407 35.50 -23.00 -11.35
N PRO A 408 36.70 -23.50 -11.00
CA PRO A 408 37.90 -23.35 -11.85
C PRO A 408 37.78 -24.05 -13.22
N ASP A 409 37.00 -25.13 -13.33
CA ASP A 409 36.90 -25.91 -14.55
C ASP A 409 35.93 -25.29 -15.58
N VAL A 410 34.82 -24.71 -15.14
CA VAL A 410 33.76 -24.20 -16.01
C VAL A 410 33.56 -22.67 -15.94
N GLY A 411 33.94 -22.04 -14.84
CA GLY A 411 33.71 -20.61 -14.60
C GLY A 411 34.27 -19.68 -15.68
N PRO A 412 35.55 -19.84 -16.08
CA PRO A 412 36.12 -19.01 -17.16
C PRO A 412 35.35 -19.13 -18.48
N ALA A 413 34.90 -20.35 -18.83
CA ALA A 413 34.10 -20.59 -20.03
C ALA A 413 32.71 -19.97 -19.90
N LEU A 414 32.05 -20.06 -18.72
CA LEU A 414 30.75 -19.44 -18.46
C LEU A 414 30.84 -17.92 -18.60
N LEU A 415 31.81 -17.27 -17.95
CA LEU A 415 32.02 -15.82 -18.10
C LEU A 415 32.23 -15.42 -19.56
N LYS A 416 33.04 -16.19 -20.30
CA LYS A 416 33.29 -15.94 -21.72
C LYS A 416 32.01 -16.03 -22.56
N TYR A 417 31.22 -17.09 -22.37
CA TYR A 417 30.06 -17.37 -23.26
C TYR A 417 28.76 -16.66 -22.81
N THR A 418 28.66 -16.20 -21.57
CA THR A 418 27.53 -15.38 -21.10
C THR A 418 27.72 -13.89 -21.39
N LYS A 419 28.94 -13.45 -21.67
CA LYS A 419 29.23 -12.08 -22.10
C LYS A 419 28.69 -11.84 -23.52
N ARG A 420 27.75 -10.92 -23.65
CA ARG A 420 27.10 -10.55 -24.93
C ARG A 420 27.52 -9.16 -25.42
N ASN A 421 27.62 -8.19 -24.49
CA ASN A 421 28.08 -6.85 -24.80
C ASN A 421 29.59 -6.74 -24.53
N PRO A 422 30.41 -6.49 -25.57
CA PRO A 422 31.88 -6.38 -25.40
C PRO A 422 32.33 -5.19 -24.54
N LYS A 423 31.47 -4.16 -24.39
CA LYS A 423 31.77 -2.95 -23.62
C LYS A 423 31.52 -3.07 -22.11
N MET A 424 30.87 -4.16 -21.69
CA MET A 424 30.62 -4.45 -20.28
C MET A 424 31.50 -5.59 -19.79
N SER A 425 31.87 -5.63 -18.51
CA SER A 425 32.58 -6.77 -17.93
C SER A 425 31.74 -8.04 -18.02
N ALA A 426 32.34 -9.22 -18.05
CA ALA A 426 31.63 -10.49 -18.04
C ALA A 426 30.94 -10.71 -16.68
N GLU A 427 31.62 -10.28 -15.62
CA GLU A 427 31.17 -10.37 -14.23
C GLU A 427 29.91 -9.52 -13.99
N ASP A 428 29.88 -8.26 -14.45
CA ASP A 428 28.71 -7.40 -14.31
C ASP A 428 27.51 -7.94 -15.10
N GLN A 429 27.74 -8.48 -16.30
CA GLN A 429 26.66 -9.10 -17.06
C GLN A 429 26.13 -10.38 -16.37
N ALA A 430 27.02 -11.20 -15.81
CA ALA A 430 26.63 -12.38 -15.05
C ALA A 430 25.86 -12.01 -13.76
N GLN A 431 26.32 -11.01 -13.03
CA GLN A 431 25.64 -10.45 -11.87
C GLN A 431 24.23 -9.96 -12.24
N PHE A 432 24.11 -9.23 -13.35
CA PHE A 432 22.83 -8.68 -13.81
C PHE A 432 21.85 -9.79 -14.21
N TRP A 433 22.28 -10.78 -15.01
CA TRP A 433 21.41 -11.88 -15.42
C TRP A 433 20.93 -12.72 -14.23
N ARG A 434 21.78 -12.89 -13.21
CA ARG A 434 21.37 -13.58 -11.98
C ARG A 434 20.35 -12.76 -11.19
N TYR A 435 20.57 -11.44 -11.05
CA TYR A 435 19.63 -10.50 -10.44
C TYR A 435 18.25 -10.57 -11.13
N LEU A 436 18.24 -10.48 -12.46
CA LEU A 436 17.00 -10.49 -13.24
C LEU A 436 16.27 -11.84 -13.15
N GLY A 437 17.00 -12.95 -13.23
CA GLY A 437 16.44 -14.29 -13.05
C GLY A 437 15.80 -14.47 -11.67
N ASP A 438 16.46 -14.03 -10.62
CA ASP A 438 15.89 -14.07 -9.25
C ASP A 438 14.70 -13.11 -9.07
N SER A 439 14.66 -12.00 -9.83
CA SER A 439 13.54 -11.07 -9.77
C SER A 439 12.28 -11.56 -10.50
N MET A 440 12.46 -12.28 -11.62
CA MET A 440 11.35 -12.69 -12.49
C MET A 440 10.98 -14.17 -12.38
N CYS A 441 11.98 -15.04 -12.28
CA CYS A 441 11.80 -16.49 -12.33
C CYS A 441 11.89 -17.14 -10.94
N SER A 442 11.35 -16.46 -9.93
CA SER A 442 11.30 -16.95 -8.54
C SER A 442 9.90 -16.87 -7.97
N ALA A 443 9.65 -17.59 -6.88
CA ALA A 443 8.40 -17.48 -6.13
C ALA A 443 8.16 -16.03 -5.67
N THR A 444 9.20 -15.34 -5.20
CA THR A 444 9.14 -13.94 -4.75
C THR A 444 8.75 -12.99 -5.90
N GLY A 445 9.30 -13.20 -7.10
CA GLY A 445 8.91 -12.42 -8.29
C GLY A 445 7.44 -12.61 -8.65
N GLY A 446 6.94 -13.86 -8.60
CA GLY A 446 5.51 -14.16 -8.80
C GLY A 446 4.61 -13.50 -7.75
N ILE A 447 5.01 -13.56 -6.48
CA ILE A 447 4.30 -12.92 -5.37
C ILE A 447 4.29 -11.39 -5.55
N ALA A 448 5.41 -10.77 -5.94
CA ALA A 448 5.50 -9.34 -6.21
C ALA A 448 4.54 -8.90 -7.32
N ASN A 449 4.39 -9.68 -8.40
CA ASN A 449 3.44 -9.39 -9.47
C ASN A 449 1.99 -9.46 -8.97
N VAL A 450 1.61 -10.49 -8.21
CA VAL A 450 0.28 -10.60 -7.60
C VAL A 450 0.03 -9.45 -6.62
N GLY A 451 1.01 -9.11 -5.79
CA GLY A 451 0.95 -7.98 -4.85
C GLY A 451 0.75 -6.64 -5.57
N ASN A 452 1.50 -6.39 -6.63
CA ASN A 452 1.34 -5.17 -7.44
C ASN A 452 -0.04 -5.12 -8.13
N TYR A 453 -0.58 -6.25 -8.55
CA TYR A 453 -1.91 -6.32 -9.17
C TYR A 453 -3.06 -6.12 -8.17
N HIS A 454 -2.95 -6.65 -6.95
CA HIS A 454 -4.02 -6.65 -5.94
C HIS A 454 -3.79 -5.71 -4.75
N GLY A 455 -2.58 -5.19 -4.53
CA GLY A 455 -2.20 -4.46 -3.33
C GLY A 455 -3.03 -3.20 -3.02
N GLY A 456 -3.58 -2.54 -4.04
CA GLY A 456 -4.51 -1.40 -3.86
C GLY A 456 -5.98 -1.79 -3.85
N GLY A 457 -6.31 -3.08 -3.85
CA GLY A 457 -7.65 -3.64 -3.98
C GLY A 457 -7.83 -4.40 -5.29
N SER A 458 -9.03 -4.92 -5.51
CA SER A 458 -9.37 -5.62 -6.76
C SER A 458 -9.61 -4.61 -7.89
N PRO A 459 -9.04 -4.77 -9.09
CA PRO A 459 -9.26 -3.88 -10.24
C PRO A 459 -10.74 -3.64 -10.56
N ILE A 460 -11.60 -4.66 -10.45
CA ILE A 460 -13.05 -4.51 -10.66
C ILE A 460 -13.67 -3.50 -9.69
N MET A 461 -13.19 -3.41 -8.44
CA MET A 461 -13.70 -2.45 -7.47
C MET A 461 -13.30 -1.01 -7.82
N GLU A 462 -12.16 -0.83 -8.47
CA GLU A 462 -11.69 0.45 -8.97
C GLU A 462 -12.55 0.91 -10.16
N GLN A 463 -12.83 0.02 -11.09
CA GLN A 463 -13.72 0.28 -12.24
C GLN A 463 -15.15 0.62 -11.79
N ILE A 464 -15.68 -0.11 -10.79
CA ILE A 464 -16.98 0.21 -10.18
C ILE A 464 -16.94 1.59 -9.53
N ALA A 465 -15.90 1.93 -8.78
CA ALA A 465 -15.78 3.25 -8.15
C ALA A 465 -15.72 4.37 -9.19
N ILE A 466 -14.97 4.20 -10.28
CA ILE A 466 -14.89 5.15 -11.38
C ILE A 466 -16.28 5.35 -11.99
N THR A 467 -16.95 4.30 -12.43
CA THR A 467 -18.25 4.40 -13.13
C THR A 467 -19.36 4.94 -12.24
N THR A 468 -19.32 4.65 -10.94
CA THR A 468 -20.32 5.15 -9.97
C THR A 468 -20.18 6.65 -9.71
N GLN A 469 -18.96 7.18 -9.78
CA GLN A 469 -18.68 8.58 -9.41
C GLN A 469 -18.51 9.50 -10.63
N TYR A 470 -18.32 8.94 -11.81
CA TYR A 470 -18.15 9.73 -13.03
C TYR A 470 -19.49 10.23 -13.56
N ASP A 471 -19.54 11.51 -13.94
CA ASP A 471 -20.75 12.13 -14.48
C ASP A 471 -21.01 11.69 -15.95
N ILE A 472 -21.53 10.46 -16.10
CA ILE A 472 -21.92 9.90 -17.40
C ILE A 472 -23.19 10.61 -17.95
N GLU A 473 -24.06 11.09 -17.07
CA GLU A 473 -25.34 11.71 -17.50
C GLU A 473 -25.12 13.01 -18.30
N SER A 474 -24.17 13.85 -17.89
CA SER A 474 -23.82 15.03 -18.66
C SER A 474 -23.26 14.69 -20.06
N ARG A 475 -22.50 13.58 -20.18
CA ARG A 475 -22.01 13.08 -21.48
C ARG A 475 -23.17 12.65 -22.39
N LYS A 476 -24.16 11.97 -21.82
CA LYS A 476 -25.38 11.60 -22.56
C LYS A 476 -26.15 12.81 -23.04
N LYS A 477 -26.28 13.87 -22.22
CA LYS A 477 -26.93 15.13 -22.62
C LYS A 477 -26.21 15.78 -23.77
N LEU A 478 -24.90 15.86 -23.75
CA LEU A 478 -24.10 16.37 -24.86
C LEU A 478 -24.32 15.58 -26.16
N VAL A 479 -24.29 14.23 -26.08
CA VAL A 479 -24.53 13.38 -27.25
C VAL A 479 -25.94 13.50 -27.77
N LYS A 480 -26.95 13.59 -26.90
CA LYS A 480 -28.35 13.86 -27.31
C LYS A 480 -28.45 15.19 -28.08
N PHE A 481 -27.73 16.25 -27.65
CA PHE A 481 -27.67 17.50 -28.39
C PHE A 481 -27.05 17.30 -29.78
N ILE A 482 -25.90 16.68 -29.88
CA ILE A 482 -25.18 16.40 -31.12
C ILE A 482 -26.06 15.59 -32.11
N ALA A 483 -26.79 14.59 -31.57
CA ALA A 483 -27.65 13.69 -32.34
C ALA A 483 -29.05 14.29 -32.66
N GLY A 484 -29.35 15.52 -32.24
CA GLY A 484 -30.68 16.13 -32.44
C GLY A 484 -31.82 15.50 -31.65
N MET A 485 -31.50 14.81 -30.54
CA MET A 485 -32.48 14.13 -29.67
C MET A 485 -33.04 15.09 -28.62
N SER A 486 -34.25 14.78 -28.13
CA SER A 486 -34.87 15.54 -27.03
C SER A 486 -34.07 15.37 -25.72
N GLY A 487 -33.99 16.47 -24.94
CA GLY A 487 -33.22 16.49 -23.67
C GLY A 487 -31.72 16.59 -23.87
N GLY A 488 -31.28 17.01 -25.08
CA GLY A 488 -29.90 17.36 -25.35
C GLY A 488 -29.52 18.69 -24.71
N ASP A 489 -28.23 18.82 -24.31
CA ASP A 489 -27.69 20.03 -23.70
C ASP A 489 -26.25 20.22 -24.17
N ARG A 490 -26.00 21.27 -24.93
CA ARG A 490 -24.67 21.62 -25.46
C ARG A 490 -23.69 22.00 -24.37
N GLU A 491 -24.20 22.62 -23.30
CA GLU A 491 -23.41 23.16 -22.19
C GLU A 491 -23.32 22.18 -21.01
N ALA A 492 -23.76 20.92 -21.18
CA ALA A 492 -23.79 19.93 -20.11
C ALA A 492 -22.42 19.68 -19.42
N LEU A 493 -21.32 19.89 -20.16
CA LEU A 493 -19.95 19.72 -19.67
C LEU A 493 -19.20 21.05 -19.49
N ALA A 494 -19.83 22.19 -19.76
CA ALA A 494 -19.20 23.48 -19.57
C ALA A 494 -18.79 23.69 -18.11
N PRO A 495 -17.60 24.25 -17.82
CA PRO A 495 -17.21 24.57 -16.47
C PRO A 495 -18.23 25.54 -15.84
N LYS A 496 -18.84 25.10 -14.73
CA LYS A 496 -19.69 26.01 -13.95
C LYS A 496 -18.79 26.99 -13.21
N VAL A 497 -18.57 28.14 -13.80
CA VAL A 497 -17.91 29.24 -13.09
C VAL A 497 -18.82 29.64 -11.94
N LYS A 498 -18.43 29.36 -10.69
CA LYS A 498 -19.11 29.91 -9.53
C LYS A 498 -18.98 31.43 -9.60
N LYS A 499 -20.11 32.12 -9.73
CA LYS A 499 -20.19 33.60 -9.61
C LYS A 499 -19.85 34.01 -8.19
#